data_6d199b411b8eba3bce98c08aa21b1fe6
#
_entry.id   6d199b411b8eba3bce98c08aa21b1fe6
#
_cell.length_a   1.000
_cell.length_b   1.000
_cell.length_c   1.000
_cell.angle_alpha   90.00
_cell.angle_beta   90.00
_cell.angle_gamma   90.00
#
_symmetry.space_group_name_H-M   'P 1'
#
loop_
_entity.id
_entity.type
_entity.pdbx_description
1 polymer ?
#
loop_
_entity_poly.entity_id
_entity_poly.type
_entity_poly.pdbx_seq_one_letter_code
_entity_poly.pdbx_strand_id
1 'polypeptide(L)'
;NLKRFENRLVLIEGGGYEKIWLETQPMGGEMYAKRNLEAGINNQLLFMENQREDGRIPGSVACENGRITPQFNKFQGFCFPSAALNVYYLMGKDPGYLDLLYTTLERFDSYLWRVRDSDGDGCLETWCKYDTGEDHALRYGDAPNDWSEEVPPEGCSVVPMASMDIMSFSYASRETLAKISRIRKDIRREAFWKEKAAHVQDKIRSYLWDDAAGACFDRDKNHRVLRTMTHNNLRAMYWNSFTQPMADRFVKEHLLNPEEFWTHMPLPSVAVNDPLFRNVTTNDWSGQAEALTYQRAIRALENYGYDSLIPELGEKLFRAIGRDCVFVQQYDPFTAAPSLVC
;
A
#
# COMPACT_ATOMS: atom_id res chain seq x y z
N ASN A 1 13.16 -12.03 -12.87
CA ASN A 1 13.10 -11.30 -11.59
C ASN A 1 13.25 -12.21 -10.36
N LEU A 2 13.67 -13.47 -10.54
CA LEU A 2 14.05 -14.34 -9.40
C LEU A 2 15.53 -14.13 -9.09
N LYS A 3 15.83 -13.87 -7.80
CA LYS A 3 17.20 -13.76 -7.28
C LYS A 3 17.37 -14.62 -6.03
N ARG A 4 18.62 -14.92 -5.66
CA ARG A 4 18.94 -15.53 -4.38
C ARG A 4 19.51 -14.49 -3.43
N PHE A 5 18.87 -14.37 -2.27
CA PHE A 5 19.37 -13.64 -1.11
C PHE A 5 19.93 -14.69 -0.14
N GLU A 6 21.24 -14.84 -0.11
CA GLU A 6 21.91 -15.99 0.51
C GLU A 6 21.41 -17.30 -0.11
N ASN A 7 20.80 -18.17 0.69
CA ASN A 7 20.22 -19.44 0.25
C ASN A 7 18.72 -19.36 -0.11
N ARG A 8 18.08 -18.19 -0.05
CA ARG A 8 16.65 -17.98 -0.25
C ARG A 8 16.33 -17.46 -1.64
N LEU A 9 15.50 -18.17 -2.37
CA LEU A 9 14.97 -17.67 -3.63
C LEU A 9 13.87 -16.64 -3.35
N VAL A 10 13.95 -15.47 -3.97
CA VAL A 10 12.99 -14.38 -3.85
C VAL A 10 12.58 -13.86 -5.21
N LEU A 11 11.38 -13.32 -5.30
CA LEU A 11 10.93 -12.49 -6.40
C LEU A 11 11.30 -11.04 -6.07
N ILE A 12 12.12 -10.42 -6.89
CA ILE A 12 12.42 -8.98 -6.81
C ILE A 12 11.55 -8.21 -7.80
N GLU A 13 11.45 -6.90 -7.57
CA GLU A 13 10.83 -5.99 -8.53
C GLU A 13 11.60 -5.99 -9.86
N GLY A 14 10.93 -5.59 -10.95
CA GLY A 14 11.54 -5.55 -12.27
C GLY A 14 12.57 -4.43 -12.46
N GLY A 15 13.14 -4.34 -13.64
CA GLY A 15 14.08 -3.28 -13.99
C GLY A 15 15.40 -3.35 -13.22
N GLY A 16 15.87 -2.21 -12.74
CA GLY A 16 17.13 -2.06 -12.03
C GLY A 16 17.08 -2.34 -10.52
N TYR A 17 15.92 -2.69 -9.97
CA TYR A 17 15.77 -2.89 -8.53
C TYR A 17 16.35 -4.24 -8.08
N GLU A 18 17.17 -4.21 -7.04
CA GLU A 18 17.81 -5.41 -6.47
C GLU A 18 17.34 -5.76 -5.07
N LYS A 19 16.18 -5.25 -4.68
CA LYS A 19 15.60 -5.36 -3.34
C LYS A 19 14.22 -6.00 -3.41
N ILE A 20 13.74 -6.44 -2.26
CA ILE A 20 12.33 -6.68 -2.02
C ILE A 20 11.79 -5.50 -1.20
N TRP A 21 10.66 -4.94 -1.64
CA TRP A 21 10.01 -3.79 -1.04
C TRP A 21 8.74 -4.21 -0.32
N LEU A 22 8.46 -3.63 0.84
CA LEU A 22 7.23 -3.92 1.60
C LEU A 22 5.97 -3.51 0.82
N GLU A 23 6.11 -2.57 -0.09
CA GLU A 23 5.07 -2.10 -1.00
C GLU A 23 4.61 -3.17 -1.98
N THR A 24 5.51 -3.94 -2.57
CA THR A 24 5.26 -4.73 -3.77
C THR A 24 5.48 -6.22 -3.58
N GLN A 25 6.58 -6.64 -2.96
CA GLN A 25 6.99 -8.03 -2.98
C GLN A 25 6.14 -8.97 -2.12
N PRO A 26 5.52 -8.60 -1.00
CA PRO A 26 4.56 -9.49 -0.35
C PRO A 26 3.39 -9.85 -1.26
N MET A 27 2.81 -8.88 -1.96
CA MET A 27 1.72 -9.08 -2.92
C MET A 27 2.21 -9.82 -4.19
N GLY A 28 3.36 -9.42 -4.75
CA GLY A 28 3.99 -10.10 -5.88
C GLY A 28 4.35 -11.55 -5.55
N GLY A 29 4.88 -11.79 -4.35
CA GLY A 29 5.17 -13.13 -3.84
C GLY A 29 3.93 -14.01 -3.71
N GLU A 30 2.83 -13.47 -3.19
CA GLU A 30 1.53 -14.16 -3.13
C GLU A 30 1.09 -14.61 -4.54
N MET A 31 1.12 -13.71 -5.51
CA MET A 31 0.72 -14.00 -6.89
C MET A 31 1.64 -15.03 -7.54
N TYR A 32 2.93 -14.92 -7.31
CA TYR A 32 3.93 -15.82 -7.90
C TYR A 32 4.02 -17.16 -7.19
N ALA A 33 3.52 -17.28 -5.95
CA ALA A 33 3.53 -18.52 -5.17
C ALA A 33 2.88 -19.71 -5.89
N LYS A 34 1.90 -19.45 -6.75
CA LYS A 34 1.28 -20.49 -7.60
C LYS A 34 2.23 -21.09 -8.65
N ARG A 35 3.33 -20.40 -8.96
CA ARG A 35 4.38 -20.85 -9.91
C ARG A 35 5.65 -21.29 -9.19
N ASN A 36 5.99 -20.59 -8.11
CA ASN A 36 7.13 -20.90 -7.27
C ASN A 36 6.80 -20.56 -5.82
N LEU A 37 6.44 -21.60 -5.06
CA LEU A 37 6.01 -21.44 -3.67
C LEU A 37 7.17 -20.96 -2.77
N GLU A 38 8.41 -21.42 -3.01
CA GLU A 38 9.59 -21.00 -2.26
C GLU A 38 9.77 -19.48 -2.32
N ALA A 39 9.74 -18.90 -3.51
CA ALA A 39 9.85 -17.45 -3.68
C ALA A 39 8.69 -16.70 -3.00
N GLY A 40 7.47 -17.20 -3.13
CA GLY A 40 6.30 -16.62 -2.48
C GLY A 40 6.40 -16.59 -0.96
N ILE A 41 6.87 -17.67 -0.34
CA ILE A 41 7.10 -17.81 1.09
C ILE A 41 8.24 -16.85 1.54
N ASN A 42 9.37 -16.88 0.85
CA ASN A 42 10.54 -16.07 1.22
C ASN A 42 10.26 -14.57 1.13
N ASN A 43 9.43 -14.13 0.18
CA ASN A 43 9.00 -12.74 0.08
C ASN A 43 8.16 -12.26 1.28
N GLN A 44 7.63 -13.16 2.09
CA GLN A 44 6.97 -12.85 3.37
C GLN A 44 7.94 -13.00 4.55
N LEU A 45 8.64 -14.15 4.60
CA LEU A 45 9.52 -14.49 5.73
C LEU A 45 10.61 -13.46 5.95
N LEU A 46 11.21 -12.92 4.87
CA LEU A 46 12.28 -11.94 5.01
C LEU A 46 11.84 -10.66 5.73
N PHE A 47 10.59 -10.24 5.59
CA PHE A 47 10.06 -9.12 6.37
C PHE A 47 9.80 -9.49 7.83
N MET A 48 9.29 -10.69 8.09
CA MET A 48 8.96 -11.14 9.45
C MET A 48 10.20 -11.43 10.28
N GLU A 49 11.18 -12.11 9.71
CA GLU A 49 12.40 -12.53 10.39
C GLU A 49 13.38 -11.37 10.63
N ASN A 50 13.27 -10.30 9.86
CA ASN A 50 14.07 -9.08 10.01
C ASN A 50 13.33 -7.95 10.73
N GLN A 51 12.24 -8.27 11.43
CA GLN A 51 11.55 -7.30 12.29
C GLN A 51 12.44 -6.86 13.45
N ARG A 52 12.53 -5.55 13.70
CA ARG A 52 13.28 -5.01 14.84
C ARG A 52 12.66 -5.40 16.18
N GLU A 53 13.45 -5.31 17.25
CA GLU A 53 12.99 -5.62 18.62
C GLU A 53 11.82 -4.74 19.08
N ASP A 54 11.76 -3.50 18.63
CA ASP A 54 10.67 -2.55 18.93
C ASP A 54 9.38 -2.82 18.16
N GLY A 55 9.41 -3.74 17.19
CA GLY A 55 8.26 -4.17 16.37
C GLY A 55 8.24 -3.61 14.96
N ARG A 56 9.15 -2.71 14.56
CA ARG A 56 9.19 -2.17 13.20
C ARG A 56 9.55 -3.24 12.17
N ILE A 57 8.74 -3.39 11.12
CA ILE A 57 9.05 -4.20 9.94
C ILE A 57 9.93 -3.36 9.00
N PRO A 58 10.95 -3.94 8.32
CA PRO A 58 11.75 -3.18 7.35
C PRO A 58 10.89 -2.74 6.15
N GLY A 59 11.12 -1.54 5.65
CA GLY A 59 10.47 -1.05 4.42
C GLY A 59 11.03 -1.73 3.16
N SER A 60 12.25 -2.21 3.22
CA SER A 60 12.86 -3.04 2.18
C SER A 60 13.93 -3.97 2.75
N VAL A 61 14.23 -5.04 2.01
CA VAL A 61 15.33 -5.95 2.31
C VAL A 61 16.17 -6.12 1.06
N ALA A 62 17.48 -5.90 1.19
CA ALA A 62 18.47 -6.09 0.14
C ALA A 62 19.34 -7.33 0.43
N CYS A 63 20.13 -7.72 -0.55
CA CYS A 63 21.26 -8.64 -0.35
C CYS A 63 22.55 -7.92 -0.74
N GLU A 64 23.25 -7.38 0.26
CA GLU A 64 24.48 -6.59 0.07
C GLU A 64 25.69 -7.42 0.47
N ASN A 65 26.68 -7.53 -0.43
CA ASN A 65 27.85 -8.35 -0.21
C ASN A 65 27.55 -9.81 0.20
N GLY A 66 26.46 -10.37 -0.34
CA GLY A 66 26.01 -11.73 -0.04
C GLY A 66 25.32 -11.90 1.30
N ARG A 67 24.95 -10.80 1.99
CA ARG A 67 24.22 -10.82 3.27
C ARG A 67 22.87 -10.10 3.17
N ILE A 68 21.88 -10.66 3.83
CA ILE A 68 20.55 -10.04 3.96
C ILE A 68 20.70 -8.78 4.80
N THR A 69 20.24 -7.64 4.24
CA THR A 69 20.34 -6.31 4.85
C THR A 69 18.97 -5.64 4.88
N PRO A 70 18.28 -5.64 6.04
CA PRO A 70 17.02 -4.93 6.21
C PRO A 70 17.24 -3.41 6.31
N GLN A 71 16.31 -2.63 5.73
CA GLN A 71 16.40 -1.16 5.68
C GLN A 71 15.16 -0.53 6.34
N PHE A 72 15.40 0.49 7.18
CA PHE A 72 14.39 1.12 8.05
C PHE A 72 14.26 2.63 7.85
N ASN A 73 14.80 3.17 6.77
CA ASN A 73 14.76 4.61 6.47
C ASN A 73 13.42 5.09 5.89
N LYS A 74 12.42 4.22 5.77
CA LYS A 74 11.06 4.49 5.31
C LYS A 74 10.19 3.27 5.53
N PHE A 75 8.86 3.38 5.41
CA PHE A 75 7.99 2.22 5.36
C PHE A 75 7.90 1.62 3.95
N GLN A 76 8.03 2.43 2.92
CA GLN A 76 7.96 2.03 1.52
C GLN A 76 6.61 1.39 1.17
N GLY A 77 5.51 2.04 1.54
CA GLY A 77 4.19 1.51 1.30
C GLY A 77 3.88 0.23 2.07
N PHE A 78 2.75 -0.39 1.77
CA PHE A 78 2.27 -1.55 2.53
C PHE A 78 1.44 -2.47 1.65
N CYS A 79 1.78 -3.76 1.60
CA CYS A 79 0.91 -4.76 1.01
C CYS A 79 1.00 -6.12 1.75
N PHE A 80 1.45 -6.09 3.00
CA PHE A 80 1.90 -7.27 3.71
C PHE A 80 0.78 -8.13 4.33
N PRO A 81 -0.17 -7.63 5.16
CA PRO A 81 -0.94 -8.49 6.05
C PRO A 81 -1.77 -9.57 5.34
N SER A 82 -2.59 -9.18 4.37
CA SER A 82 -3.47 -10.11 3.67
C SER A 82 -2.69 -11.02 2.72
N ALA A 83 -1.66 -10.52 2.06
CA ALA A 83 -0.80 -11.30 1.18
C ALA A 83 -0.08 -12.42 1.97
N ALA A 84 0.47 -12.09 3.14
CA ALA A 84 1.12 -13.07 4.00
C ALA A 84 0.15 -14.14 4.51
N LEU A 85 -1.09 -13.78 4.88
CA LEU A 85 -2.10 -14.75 5.27
C LEU A 85 -2.54 -15.65 4.09
N ASN A 86 -2.59 -15.12 2.87
CA ASN A 86 -2.90 -15.93 1.70
C ASN A 86 -1.78 -16.93 1.39
N VAL A 87 -0.51 -16.55 1.57
CA VAL A 87 0.62 -17.47 1.45
C VAL A 87 0.54 -18.59 2.48
N TYR A 88 0.08 -18.35 3.72
CA TYR A 88 -0.20 -19.39 4.70
C TYR A 88 -1.14 -20.48 4.13
N TYR A 89 -2.21 -20.08 3.44
CA TYR A 89 -3.10 -21.07 2.82
C TYR A 89 -2.44 -21.80 1.64
N LEU A 90 -1.67 -21.11 0.84
CA LEU A 90 -0.99 -21.70 -0.33
C LEU A 90 0.10 -22.70 0.07
N MET A 91 0.78 -22.48 1.20
CA MET A 91 1.82 -23.39 1.70
C MET A 91 1.30 -24.58 2.52
N GLY A 92 -0.02 -24.76 2.60
CA GLY A 92 -0.60 -25.91 3.29
C GLY A 92 -0.89 -25.68 4.77
N LYS A 93 -1.02 -24.43 5.20
CA LYS A 93 -1.43 -24.03 6.56
C LYS A 93 -0.41 -24.39 7.66
N ASP A 94 0.84 -24.08 7.43
CA ASP A 94 1.90 -24.31 8.41
C ASP A 94 1.65 -23.49 9.70
N PRO A 95 1.55 -24.12 10.89
CA PRO A 95 1.24 -23.42 12.12
C PRO A 95 2.38 -22.52 12.60
N GLY A 96 3.64 -22.88 12.35
CA GLY A 96 4.80 -22.08 12.73
C GLY A 96 4.84 -20.77 11.96
N TYR A 97 4.55 -20.82 10.67
CA TYR A 97 4.40 -19.63 9.85
C TYR A 97 3.25 -18.72 10.36
N LEU A 98 2.10 -19.31 10.71
CA LEU A 98 0.96 -18.54 11.22
C LEU A 98 1.28 -17.88 12.56
N ASP A 99 2.04 -18.55 13.42
CA ASP A 99 2.47 -18.01 14.71
C ASP A 99 3.46 -16.85 14.53
N LEU A 100 4.41 -17.00 13.61
CA LEU A 100 5.33 -15.92 13.26
C LEU A 100 4.59 -14.72 12.68
N LEU A 101 3.67 -14.93 11.74
CA LEU A 101 2.87 -13.87 11.14
C LEU A 101 2.05 -13.11 12.19
N TYR A 102 1.37 -13.83 13.08
CA TYR A 102 0.59 -13.21 14.14
C TYR A 102 1.46 -12.32 15.03
N THR A 103 2.58 -12.86 15.52
CA THR A 103 3.49 -12.14 16.41
C THR A 103 4.09 -10.92 15.72
N THR A 104 4.47 -11.06 14.44
CA THR A 104 4.99 -9.95 13.65
C THR A 104 3.96 -8.82 13.51
N LEU A 105 2.72 -9.14 13.14
CA LEU A 105 1.67 -8.13 12.97
C LEU A 105 1.29 -7.47 14.30
N GLU A 106 1.18 -8.24 15.38
CA GLU A 106 0.86 -7.69 16.71
C GLU A 106 1.93 -6.72 17.22
N ARG A 107 3.21 -7.08 17.05
CA ARG A 107 4.34 -6.20 17.41
C ARG A 107 4.37 -4.96 16.52
N PHE A 108 4.08 -5.11 15.23
CA PHE A 108 4.08 -3.98 14.32
C PHE A 108 2.90 -3.03 14.58
N ASP A 109 1.70 -3.54 14.89
CA ASP A 109 0.57 -2.70 15.34
C ASP A 109 0.95 -1.89 16.58
N SER A 110 1.60 -2.53 17.56
CA SER A 110 2.06 -1.85 18.77
C SER A 110 3.11 -0.77 18.48
N TYR A 111 4.03 -1.02 17.52
CA TYR A 111 5.01 -0.04 17.07
C TYR A 111 4.33 1.16 16.41
N LEU A 112 3.45 0.91 15.43
CA LEU A 112 2.76 1.98 14.69
C LEU A 112 2.01 2.94 15.61
N TRP A 113 1.19 2.41 16.51
CA TRP A 113 0.36 3.21 17.41
C TRP A 113 1.12 3.87 18.55
N ARG A 114 2.34 3.45 18.83
CA ARG A 114 3.23 4.11 19.78
C ARG A 114 4.04 5.23 19.14
N VAL A 115 4.42 5.07 17.86
CA VAL A 115 5.41 5.94 17.20
C VAL A 115 4.77 6.85 16.17
N ARG A 116 3.80 6.36 15.41
CA ARG A 116 3.22 7.06 14.25
C ARG A 116 1.85 7.69 14.51
N ASP A 117 1.47 7.85 15.75
CA ASP A 117 0.42 8.75 16.26
C ASP A 117 1.13 9.73 17.20
N SER A 118 2.00 10.59 16.64
CA SER A 118 2.98 11.37 17.40
C SER A 118 2.35 12.55 18.14
N ASP A 119 1.21 13.04 17.67
CA ASP A 119 0.42 14.12 18.30
C ASP A 119 -0.74 13.59 19.16
N GLY A 120 -0.99 12.27 19.12
CA GLY A 120 -2.02 11.61 19.94
C GLY A 120 -3.45 11.89 19.48
N ASP A 121 -3.65 12.27 18.23
CA ASP A 121 -4.99 12.55 17.69
C ASP A 121 -5.76 11.28 17.30
N GLY A 122 -5.12 10.11 17.34
CA GLY A 122 -5.67 8.81 16.98
C GLY A 122 -5.66 8.54 15.48
N CYS A 123 -4.82 9.24 14.72
CA CYS A 123 -4.60 9.00 13.29
C CYS A 123 -3.12 8.76 13.02
N LEU A 124 -2.80 7.64 12.39
CA LEU A 124 -1.42 7.31 12.05
C LEU A 124 -0.86 8.22 10.96
N GLU A 125 0.44 8.50 11.06
CA GLU A 125 1.14 9.51 10.28
C GLU A 125 2.18 8.92 9.34
N THR A 126 2.36 9.57 8.19
CA THR A 126 3.56 9.46 7.35
C THR A 126 4.49 10.63 7.59
N TRP A 127 5.81 10.39 7.54
CA TRP A 127 6.84 11.38 7.87
C TRP A 127 7.79 11.70 6.73
N CYS A 128 7.77 10.90 5.66
CA CYS A 128 8.57 11.13 4.47
C CYS A 128 7.83 10.69 3.20
N LYS A 129 8.32 11.14 2.05
CA LYS A 129 7.70 10.86 0.74
C LYS A 129 7.60 9.36 0.43
N TYR A 130 8.62 8.61 0.82
CA TYR A 130 8.67 7.17 0.52
C TYR A 130 7.96 6.29 1.55
N ASP A 131 7.31 6.87 2.57
CA ASP A 131 6.54 6.07 3.54
C ASP A 131 5.35 5.34 2.88
N THR A 132 4.77 5.90 1.83
CA THR A 132 3.67 5.27 1.08
C THR A 132 4.10 4.57 -0.22
N GLY A 133 5.40 4.63 -0.56
CA GLY A 133 5.93 4.13 -1.82
C GLY A 133 5.60 4.99 -3.03
N GLU A 134 5.11 6.22 -2.81
CA GLU A 134 4.78 7.17 -3.87
C GLU A 134 5.93 8.16 -4.05
N ASP A 135 6.89 7.73 -4.81
CA ASP A 135 8.12 8.48 -5.04
C ASP A 135 7.82 9.87 -5.61
N HIS A 136 8.40 10.90 -4.99
CA HIS A 136 8.30 12.29 -5.40
C HIS A 136 6.88 12.89 -5.46
N ALA A 137 5.90 12.27 -4.82
CA ALA A 137 4.53 12.77 -4.80
C ALA A 137 4.46 14.21 -4.24
N LEU A 138 3.90 15.13 -5.03
CA LEU A 138 3.86 16.58 -4.71
C LEU A 138 3.07 16.90 -3.44
N ARG A 139 2.10 16.05 -3.06
CA ARG A 139 1.31 16.25 -1.83
C ARG A 139 2.15 16.27 -0.55
N TYR A 140 3.37 15.75 -0.59
CA TYR A 140 4.31 15.78 0.53
C TYR A 140 5.12 17.09 0.64
N GLY A 141 5.01 18.00 -0.34
CA GLY A 141 5.69 19.31 -0.31
C GLY A 141 7.20 19.19 -0.09
N ASP A 142 7.68 19.83 0.96
CA ASP A 142 9.10 19.90 1.37
C ASP A 142 9.53 18.75 2.29
N ALA A 143 8.69 17.72 2.50
CA ALA A 143 9.07 16.56 3.29
C ALA A 143 10.31 15.85 2.73
N PRO A 144 11.16 15.25 3.58
CA PRO A 144 12.30 14.46 3.12
C PRO A 144 11.85 13.26 2.28
N ASN A 145 12.74 12.73 1.45
CA ASN A 145 12.45 11.54 0.67
C ASN A 145 12.36 10.30 1.55
N ASP A 146 13.30 10.15 2.48
CA ASP A 146 13.35 9.09 3.48
C ASP A 146 13.65 9.64 4.87
N TRP A 147 13.36 8.86 5.91
CA TRP A 147 13.50 9.31 7.30
C TRP A 147 13.74 8.12 8.22
N SER A 148 14.88 8.12 8.93
CA SER A 148 15.30 7.02 9.78
C SER A 148 15.00 7.19 11.26
N GLU A 149 14.69 8.42 11.70
CA GLU A 149 14.44 8.74 13.10
C GLU A 149 13.05 8.26 13.55
N GLU A 150 12.91 8.05 14.86
CA GLU A 150 11.64 7.62 15.49
C GLU A 150 10.85 8.82 16.08
N VAL A 151 11.13 10.00 15.57
CA VAL A 151 10.39 11.25 15.80
C VAL A 151 10.13 11.94 14.46
N PRO A 152 9.03 12.69 14.29
CA PRO A 152 8.76 13.34 13.02
C PRO A 152 9.82 14.38 12.65
N PRO A 153 10.08 14.61 11.34
CA PRO A 153 11.02 15.62 10.91
C PRO A 153 10.54 17.03 11.25
N GLU A 154 11.45 17.85 11.75
CA GLU A 154 11.16 19.26 12.08
C GLU A 154 11.25 20.16 10.83
N GLY A 155 10.56 21.30 10.87
CA GLY A 155 10.66 22.35 9.85
C GLY A 155 9.87 22.10 8.58
N CYS A 156 9.34 20.89 8.34
CA CYS A 156 8.53 20.59 7.16
C CYS A 156 7.16 21.27 7.21
N SER A 157 6.60 21.59 6.06
CA SER A 157 5.29 22.26 5.95
C SER A 157 4.10 21.31 6.14
N VAL A 158 4.24 20.04 5.74
CA VAL A 158 3.14 19.06 5.62
C VAL A 158 3.24 17.95 6.68
N VAL A 159 4.42 17.37 6.83
CA VAL A 159 4.61 16.23 7.75
C VAL A 159 4.91 16.70 9.18
N PRO A 160 4.52 15.92 10.21
CA PRO A 160 3.83 14.63 10.16
C PRO A 160 2.44 14.76 9.53
N MET A 161 2.08 13.82 8.65
CA MET A 161 0.84 13.89 7.88
C MET A 161 -0.07 12.74 8.26
N ALA A 162 -1.24 13.02 8.82
CA ALA A 162 -2.28 12.02 9.06
C ALA A 162 -2.70 11.40 7.73
N SER A 163 -2.48 10.09 7.57
CA SER A 163 -2.49 9.43 6.27
C SER A 163 -3.54 8.33 6.15
N MET A 164 -4.37 8.42 5.11
CA MET A 164 -5.34 7.37 4.79
C MET A 164 -4.68 6.02 4.47
N ASP A 165 -3.48 6.02 3.88
CA ASP A 165 -2.77 4.80 3.54
C ASP A 165 -2.36 4.00 4.79
N ILE A 166 -1.66 4.64 5.72
CA ILE A 166 -1.17 3.95 6.91
C ILE A 166 -2.32 3.57 7.87
N MET A 167 -3.37 4.37 7.92
CA MET A 167 -4.61 4.02 8.63
C MET A 167 -5.28 2.79 8.00
N SER A 168 -5.42 2.76 6.68
CA SER A 168 -6.01 1.63 5.97
C SER A 168 -5.16 0.36 6.10
N PHE A 169 -3.84 0.49 6.09
CA PHE A 169 -2.93 -0.61 6.40
C PHE A 169 -3.14 -1.14 7.82
N SER A 170 -3.22 -0.26 8.83
CA SER A 170 -3.50 -0.66 10.22
C SER A 170 -4.84 -1.39 10.33
N TYR A 171 -5.89 -0.90 9.64
CA TYR A 171 -7.17 -1.60 9.56
C TYR A 171 -7.00 -3.03 9.05
N ALA A 172 -6.36 -3.20 7.90
CA ALA A 172 -6.15 -4.51 7.28
C ALA A 172 -5.26 -5.43 8.13
N SER A 173 -4.27 -4.88 8.83
CA SER A 173 -3.42 -5.62 9.77
C SER A 173 -4.24 -6.17 10.92
N ARG A 174 -5.10 -5.35 11.54
CA ARG A 174 -5.98 -5.73 12.65
C ARG A 174 -7.05 -6.74 12.22
N GLU A 175 -7.64 -6.57 11.03
CA GLU A 175 -8.54 -7.57 10.42
C GLU A 175 -7.83 -8.90 10.17
N THR A 176 -6.57 -8.86 9.75
CA THR A 176 -5.77 -10.08 9.56
C THR A 176 -5.48 -10.77 10.89
N LEU A 177 -5.14 -10.02 11.93
CA LEU A 177 -4.97 -10.53 13.30
C LEU A 177 -6.27 -11.16 13.83
N ALA A 178 -7.42 -10.55 13.56
CA ALA A 178 -8.72 -11.13 13.92
C ALA A 178 -8.98 -12.46 13.17
N LYS A 179 -8.67 -12.52 11.87
CA LYS A 179 -8.78 -13.76 11.07
C LYS A 179 -7.86 -14.87 11.59
N ILE A 180 -6.60 -14.54 11.95
CA ILE A 180 -5.67 -15.51 12.54
C ILE A 180 -6.19 -15.99 13.90
N SER A 181 -6.70 -15.09 14.74
CA SER A 181 -7.30 -15.45 16.04
C SER A 181 -8.47 -16.42 15.87
N ARG A 182 -9.31 -16.20 14.85
CA ARG A 182 -10.40 -17.13 14.50
C ARG A 182 -9.87 -18.51 14.07
N ILE A 183 -8.81 -18.55 13.23
CA ILE A 183 -8.15 -19.82 12.82
C ILE A 183 -7.65 -20.60 14.05
N ARG A 184 -7.11 -19.87 15.03
CA ARG A 184 -6.64 -20.43 16.31
C ARG A 184 -7.78 -20.74 17.30
N LYS A 185 -9.04 -20.41 16.98
CA LYS A 185 -10.23 -20.54 17.84
C LYS A 185 -10.14 -19.68 19.12
N ASP A 186 -9.38 -18.60 19.09
CA ASP A 186 -9.31 -17.64 20.19
C ASP A 186 -10.35 -16.52 19.99
N ILE A 187 -11.55 -16.77 20.51
CA ILE A 187 -12.70 -15.88 20.37
C ILE A 187 -12.44 -14.51 21.04
N ARG A 188 -11.67 -14.48 22.15
CA ARG A 188 -11.39 -13.24 22.88
C ARG A 188 -10.46 -12.34 22.06
N ARG A 189 -9.41 -12.92 21.49
CA ARG A 189 -8.46 -12.17 20.63
C ARG A 189 -9.11 -11.76 19.31
N GLU A 190 -9.97 -12.60 18.74
CA GLU A 190 -10.77 -12.21 17.56
C GLU A 190 -11.62 -10.97 17.83
N ALA A 191 -12.38 -10.96 18.92
CA ALA A 191 -13.21 -9.81 19.31
C ALA A 191 -12.37 -8.55 19.57
N PHE A 192 -11.28 -8.69 20.29
CA PHE A 192 -10.33 -7.59 20.56
C PHE A 192 -9.81 -6.93 19.27
N TRP A 193 -9.34 -7.73 18.32
CA TRP A 193 -8.80 -7.18 17.07
C TRP A 193 -9.87 -6.58 16.17
N LYS A 194 -11.07 -7.15 16.14
CA LYS A 194 -12.20 -6.55 15.42
C LYS A 194 -12.61 -5.20 15.98
N GLU A 195 -12.66 -5.07 17.30
CA GLU A 195 -12.94 -3.78 17.94
C GLU A 195 -11.86 -2.75 17.59
N LYS A 196 -10.60 -3.15 17.66
CA LYS A 196 -9.48 -2.29 17.26
C LYS A 196 -9.51 -1.88 15.77
N ALA A 197 -9.91 -2.79 14.88
CA ALA A 197 -10.11 -2.48 13.46
C ALA A 197 -11.27 -1.51 13.25
N ALA A 198 -12.41 -1.72 13.94
CA ALA A 198 -13.55 -0.83 13.87
C ALA A 198 -13.21 0.60 14.30
N HIS A 199 -12.41 0.79 15.35
CA HIS A 199 -11.93 2.12 15.75
C HIS A 199 -11.11 2.81 14.66
N VAL A 200 -10.26 2.07 13.92
CA VAL A 200 -9.53 2.64 12.77
C VAL A 200 -10.48 3.07 11.66
N GLN A 201 -11.44 2.21 11.31
CA GLN A 201 -12.43 2.53 10.28
C GLN A 201 -13.28 3.76 10.66
N ASP A 202 -13.69 3.84 11.91
CA ASP A 202 -14.43 5.00 12.43
C ASP A 202 -13.60 6.28 12.39
N LYS A 203 -12.30 6.21 12.70
CA LYS A 203 -11.40 7.38 12.57
C LYS A 203 -11.19 7.78 11.11
N ILE A 204 -11.01 6.84 10.18
CA ILE A 204 -10.97 7.15 8.74
C ILE A 204 -12.24 7.89 8.32
N ARG A 205 -13.41 7.35 8.69
CA ARG A 205 -14.71 7.90 8.33
C ARG A 205 -14.97 9.27 8.95
N SER A 206 -14.63 9.48 10.20
CA SER A 206 -14.95 10.71 10.93
C SER A 206 -13.92 11.82 10.76
N TYR A 207 -12.69 11.49 10.35
CA TYR A 207 -11.58 12.44 10.33
C TYR A 207 -10.96 12.64 8.94
N LEU A 208 -10.83 11.60 8.14
CA LEU A 208 -10.20 11.70 6.81
C LEU A 208 -11.23 11.78 5.67
N TRP A 209 -12.42 11.20 5.85
CA TRP A 209 -13.48 11.26 4.85
C TRP A 209 -14.15 12.63 4.83
N ASP A 210 -14.36 13.16 3.64
CA ASP A 210 -15.13 14.36 3.39
C ASP A 210 -16.43 14.02 2.66
N ASP A 211 -17.56 14.13 3.39
CA ASP A 211 -18.88 13.84 2.82
C ASP A 211 -19.27 14.78 1.68
N ALA A 212 -18.79 16.03 1.67
CA ALA A 212 -19.08 16.92 0.57
C ALA A 212 -18.34 16.54 -0.71
N ALA A 213 -17.12 16.05 -0.56
CA ALA A 213 -16.29 15.64 -1.68
C ALA A 213 -16.46 14.16 -2.09
N GLY A 214 -17.01 13.29 -1.23
CA GLY A 214 -17.14 11.85 -1.52
C GLY A 214 -15.82 11.10 -1.58
N ALA A 215 -14.79 11.57 -0.87
CA ALA A 215 -13.45 10.99 -0.85
C ALA A 215 -12.73 11.21 0.49
N CYS A 216 -11.69 10.41 0.74
CA CYS A 216 -10.74 10.66 1.82
C CYS A 216 -9.63 11.61 1.37
N PHE A 217 -9.18 12.43 2.32
CA PHE A 217 -8.03 13.31 2.18
C PHE A 217 -7.13 13.17 3.39
N ASP A 218 -5.82 13.23 3.15
CA ASP A 218 -4.83 13.33 4.22
C ASP A 218 -4.90 14.70 4.91
N ARG A 219 -4.29 14.81 6.09
CA ARG A 219 -4.21 16.09 6.81
C ARG A 219 -2.76 16.40 7.15
N ASP A 220 -2.41 17.68 7.01
CA ASP A 220 -1.08 18.19 7.38
C ASP A 220 -0.86 18.20 8.90
N LYS A 221 0.35 18.53 9.32
CA LYS A 221 0.75 18.66 10.72
C LYS A 221 -0.07 19.65 11.56
N ASN A 222 -0.88 20.47 10.94
CA ASN A 222 -1.81 21.42 11.60
C ASN A 222 -3.26 20.94 11.48
N HIS A 223 -3.48 19.68 11.14
CA HIS A 223 -4.79 19.04 10.93
C HIS A 223 -5.61 19.63 9.76
N ARG A 224 -5.01 20.41 8.86
CA ARG A 224 -5.67 20.97 7.68
C ARG A 224 -5.77 19.92 6.60
N VAL A 225 -6.94 19.85 5.96
CA VAL A 225 -7.21 18.94 4.87
C VAL A 225 -6.33 19.25 3.66
N LEU A 226 -5.59 18.28 3.17
CA LEU A 226 -4.82 18.35 1.92
C LEU A 226 -5.73 17.92 0.76
N ARG A 227 -6.23 18.91 0.03
CA ARG A 227 -7.27 18.73 -1.01
C ARG A 227 -6.74 18.15 -2.32
N THR A 228 -5.78 17.24 -2.27
CA THR A 228 -5.29 16.54 -3.45
C THR A 228 -6.06 15.24 -3.65
N MET A 229 -6.74 15.12 -4.78
CA MET A 229 -7.51 13.93 -5.13
C MET A 229 -6.56 12.86 -5.69
N THR A 230 -6.27 11.85 -4.89
CA THR A 230 -5.28 10.80 -5.21
C THR A 230 -5.90 9.43 -5.33
N HIS A 231 -5.22 8.53 -6.03
CA HIS A 231 -5.57 7.12 -6.13
C HIS A 231 -5.46 6.37 -4.78
N ASN A 232 -4.98 7.00 -3.72
CA ASN A 232 -4.92 6.40 -2.38
C ASN A 232 -6.29 6.01 -1.84
N ASN A 233 -7.35 6.67 -2.29
CA ASN A 233 -8.72 6.22 -2.04
C ASN A 233 -8.97 4.78 -2.55
N LEU A 234 -8.42 4.43 -3.71
CA LEU A 234 -8.45 3.06 -4.23
C LEU A 234 -7.59 2.11 -3.37
N ARG A 235 -6.47 2.58 -2.80
CA ARG A 235 -5.69 1.80 -1.83
C ARG A 235 -6.48 1.53 -0.56
N ALA A 236 -7.24 2.51 -0.04
CA ALA A 236 -8.14 2.29 1.09
C ALA A 236 -9.21 1.23 0.78
N MET A 237 -9.74 1.20 -0.44
CA MET A 237 -10.61 0.13 -0.91
C MET A 237 -9.88 -1.21 -1.02
N TYR A 238 -8.64 -1.24 -1.50
CA TYR A 238 -7.81 -2.46 -1.53
C TYR A 238 -7.66 -3.08 -0.13
N TRP A 239 -7.50 -2.26 0.90
CA TRP A 239 -7.41 -2.68 2.29
C TRP A 239 -8.77 -2.96 2.94
N ASN A 240 -9.86 -2.74 2.22
CA ASN A 240 -11.24 -2.89 2.69
C ASN A 240 -11.58 -2.00 3.91
N SER A 241 -10.94 -0.85 4.02
CA SER A 241 -11.09 0.07 5.14
C SER A 241 -12.25 1.06 4.99
N PHE A 242 -12.79 1.22 3.79
CA PHE A 242 -14.02 1.98 3.55
C PHE A 242 -15.27 1.22 4.01
N THR A 243 -16.32 1.95 4.34
CA THR A 243 -17.66 1.37 4.38
C THR A 243 -18.20 1.24 2.95
N GLN A 244 -19.18 0.37 2.71
CA GLN A 244 -19.78 0.24 1.38
C GLN A 244 -20.27 1.59 0.81
N PRO A 245 -21.01 2.45 1.59
CA PRO A 245 -21.42 3.76 1.08
C PRO A 245 -20.27 4.69 0.69
N MET A 246 -19.13 4.66 1.41
CA MET A 246 -17.94 5.45 1.04
C MET A 246 -17.36 4.96 -0.29
N ALA A 247 -17.19 3.64 -0.44
CA ALA A 247 -16.69 3.05 -1.68
C ALA A 247 -17.62 3.33 -2.87
N ASP A 248 -18.93 3.19 -2.68
CA ASP A 248 -19.94 3.45 -3.71
C ASP A 248 -19.88 4.90 -4.20
N ARG A 249 -19.70 5.85 -3.29
CA ARG A 249 -19.56 7.25 -3.65
C ARG A 249 -18.26 7.51 -4.40
N PHE A 250 -17.13 7.06 -3.86
CA PHE A 250 -15.84 7.26 -4.53
C PHE A 250 -15.80 6.65 -5.92
N VAL A 251 -16.30 5.42 -6.09
CA VAL A 251 -16.35 4.76 -7.40
C VAL A 251 -17.21 5.55 -8.37
N LYS A 252 -18.41 5.95 -7.96
CA LYS A 252 -19.39 6.62 -8.83
C LYS A 252 -18.99 8.05 -9.17
N GLU A 253 -18.51 8.81 -8.18
CA GLU A 253 -18.28 10.24 -8.31
C GLU A 253 -16.88 10.54 -8.87
N HIS A 254 -15.87 9.69 -8.58
CA HIS A 254 -14.46 9.93 -8.89
C HIS A 254 -13.82 8.86 -9.78
N LEU A 255 -13.84 7.58 -9.35
CA LEU A 255 -13.12 6.53 -10.06
C LEU A 255 -13.55 6.40 -11.51
N LEU A 256 -14.87 6.44 -11.77
CA LEU A 256 -15.46 6.34 -13.12
C LEU A 256 -15.53 7.68 -13.84
N ASN A 257 -15.02 8.76 -13.25
CA ASN A 257 -15.02 10.07 -13.88
C ASN A 257 -13.84 10.18 -14.87
N PRO A 258 -14.10 10.37 -16.19
CA PRO A 258 -13.03 10.50 -17.18
C PRO A 258 -12.21 11.79 -17.04
N GLU A 259 -12.73 12.80 -16.36
CA GLU A 259 -12.01 14.03 -16.01
C GLU A 259 -11.18 13.91 -14.73
N GLU A 260 -11.15 12.73 -14.11
CA GLU A 260 -10.37 12.44 -12.91
C GLU A 260 -9.52 11.17 -13.08
N PHE A 261 -10.12 9.98 -12.90
CA PHE A 261 -9.39 8.71 -12.86
C PHE A 261 -9.69 7.75 -14.01
N TRP A 262 -10.87 7.86 -14.70
CA TRP A 262 -11.24 6.94 -15.77
C TRP A 262 -10.78 7.41 -17.15
N THR A 263 -9.54 7.85 -17.23
CA THR A 263 -8.89 8.35 -18.44
C THR A 263 -8.69 7.25 -19.51
N HIS A 264 -8.09 7.59 -20.63
CA HIS A 264 -7.80 6.62 -21.69
C HIS A 264 -6.91 5.47 -21.17
N MET A 265 -5.81 5.79 -20.48
CA MET A 265 -5.09 4.85 -19.60
C MET A 265 -5.50 5.19 -18.15
N PRO A 266 -6.42 4.43 -17.54
CA PRO A 266 -7.05 4.85 -16.30
C PRO A 266 -6.15 4.79 -15.08
N LEU A 267 -6.65 5.36 -13.99
CA LEU A 267 -6.03 5.36 -12.66
C LEU A 267 -4.70 6.13 -12.57
N PRO A 268 -4.66 7.38 -13.08
CA PRO A 268 -3.54 8.26 -12.75
C PRO A 268 -3.36 8.37 -11.23
N SER A 269 -2.13 8.62 -10.78
CA SER A 269 -1.84 8.69 -9.33
C SER A 269 -2.47 9.90 -8.64
N VAL A 270 -2.71 10.97 -9.40
CA VAL A 270 -3.49 12.15 -9.03
C VAL A 270 -4.54 12.40 -10.10
N ALA A 271 -5.75 12.79 -9.71
CA ALA A 271 -6.84 13.09 -10.65
C ALA A 271 -6.40 14.14 -11.68
N VAL A 272 -6.71 13.94 -12.97
CA VAL A 272 -6.16 14.79 -14.04
C VAL A 272 -6.66 16.24 -14.03
N ASN A 273 -7.75 16.51 -13.30
CA ASN A 273 -8.26 17.88 -13.06
C ASN A 273 -7.74 18.50 -11.75
N ASP A 274 -6.91 17.78 -10.96
CA ASP A 274 -6.36 18.32 -9.72
C ASP A 274 -5.22 19.32 -10.01
N PRO A 275 -5.14 20.44 -9.26
CA PRO A 275 -4.06 21.43 -9.45
C PRO A 275 -2.63 20.88 -9.28
N LEU A 276 -2.45 19.76 -8.55
CA LEU A 276 -1.16 19.12 -8.37
C LEU A 276 -0.87 18.04 -9.43
N PHE A 277 -1.80 17.79 -10.36
CA PHE A 277 -1.58 16.83 -11.43
C PHE A 277 -0.37 17.21 -12.29
N ARG A 278 0.51 16.23 -12.51
CA ARG A 278 1.71 16.42 -13.32
C ARG A 278 2.01 15.21 -14.19
N ASN A 279 1.83 15.36 -15.50
CA ASN A 279 2.11 14.30 -16.45
C ASN A 279 3.60 14.35 -16.88
N VAL A 280 4.46 13.70 -16.12
CA VAL A 280 5.90 13.62 -16.39
C VAL A 280 6.37 12.18 -16.51
N THR A 281 7.40 11.93 -17.32
CA THR A 281 7.92 10.60 -17.62
C THR A 281 8.99 10.12 -16.64
N THR A 282 9.30 10.91 -15.62
CA THR A 282 10.19 10.52 -14.52
C THR A 282 9.38 9.83 -13.42
N ASN A 283 10.04 9.08 -12.53
CA ASN A 283 9.38 8.45 -11.39
C ASN A 283 8.77 9.53 -10.47
N ASP A 284 7.47 9.78 -10.66
CA ASP A 284 6.75 10.85 -9.99
C ASP A 284 5.26 10.45 -9.84
N TRP A 285 4.88 10.17 -8.63
CA TRP A 285 3.52 9.74 -8.30
C TRP A 285 2.56 10.93 -8.13
N SER A 286 2.64 11.88 -9.05
CA SER A 286 1.77 13.05 -9.09
C SER A 286 0.94 13.16 -10.38
N GLY A 287 0.82 12.10 -11.17
CA GLY A 287 0.04 12.20 -12.39
C GLY A 287 -0.10 10.91 -13.19
N GLN A 288 0.98 10.29 -13.66
CA GLN A 288 0.86 9.15 -14.55
C GLN A 288 0.16 7.94 -13.91
N ALA A 289 -0.39 7.07 -14.76
CA ALA A 289 -1.01 5.82 -14.34
C ALA A 289 0.09 4.78 -14.02
N GLU A 290 0.09 4.30 -12.79
CA GLU A 290 1.11 3.37 -12.28
C GLU A 290 0.67 1.92 -12.45
N ALA A 291 1.50 1.07 -13.04
CA ALA A 291 1.20 -0.34 -13.27
C ALA A 291 0.84 -1.09 -11.99
N LEU A 292 1.47 -0.75 -10.88
CA LEU A 292 1.17 -1.33 -9.57
C LEU A 292 -0.26 -1.02 -9.09
N THR A 293 -0.82 0.12 -9.46
CA THR A 293 -2.18 0.51 -9.11
C THR A 293 -3.21 -0.40 -9.75
N TYR A 294 -2.97 -0.91 -10.96
CA TYR A 294 -3.89 -1.86 -11.61
C TYR A 294 -4.05 -3.16 -10.82
N GLN A 295 -2.97 -3.68 -10.27
CA GLN A 295 -3.04 -4.87 -9.44
C GLN A 295 -3.85 -4.65 -8.16
N ARG A 296 -3.67 -3.49 -7.53
CA ARG A 296 -4.44 -3.09 -6.33
C ARG A 296 -5.90 -2.83 -6.67
N ALA A 297 -6.18 -2.24 -7.83
CA ALA A 297 -7.51 -1.92 -8.28
C ALA A 297 -8.40 -3.16 -8.43
N ILE A 298 -7.87 -4.27 -8.93
CA ILE A 298 -8.63 -5.53 -9.05
C ILE A 298 -9.20 -5.92 -7.69
N ARG A 299 -8.38 -6.05 -6.66
CA ARG A 299 -8.85 -6.41 -5.32
C ARG A 299 -9.73 -5.33 -4.68
N ALA A 300 -9.43 -4.06 -4.93
CA ALA A 300 -10.25 -2.96 -4.45
C ALA A 300 -11.68 -3.05 -5.01
N LEU A 301 -11.83 -3.33 -6.29
CA LEU A 301 -13.13 -3.50 -6.93
C LEU A 301 -13.86 -4.76 -6.44
N GLU A 302 -13.16 -5.90 -6.34
CA GLU A 302 -13.69 -7.15 -5.79
C GLU A 302 -14.24 -6.98 -4.37
N ASN A 303 -13.50 -6.27 -3.50
CA ASN A 303 -13.89 -6.07 -2.10
C ASN A 303 -15.27 -5.40 -1.93
N TYR A 304 -15.71 -4.61 -2.93
CA TYR A 304 -16.96 -3.85 -2.88
C TYR A 304 -17.97 -4.24 -3.97
N GLY A 305 -17.76 -5.39 -4.64
CA GLY A 305 -18.71 -5.95 -5.60
C GLY A 305 -18.74 -5.25 -6.97
N TYR A 306 -17.65 -4.58 -7.34
CA TYR A 306 -17.50 -3.91 -8.65
C TYR A 306 -16.80 -4.80 -9.69
N ASP A 307 -17.00 -6.11 -9.62
CA ASP A 307 -16.37 -7.10 -10.51
C ASP A 307 -16.57 -6.80 -11.99
N SER A 308 -17.70 -6.18 -12.36
CA SER A 308 -18.02 -5.81 -13.73
C SER A 308 -17.09 -4.76 -14.35
N LEU A 309 -16.39 -3.97 -13.54
CA LEU A 309 -15.41 -2.98 -13.99
C LEU A 309 -14.03 -3.57 -14.29
N ILE A 310 -13.73 -4.75 -13.75
CA ILE A 310 -12.40 -5.39 -13.88
C ILE A 310 -12.09 -5.76 -15.35
N PRO A 311 -13.01 -6.35 -16.13
CA PRO A 311 -12.75 -6.63 -17.54
C PRO A 311 -12.44 -5.37 -18.36
N GLU A 312 -13.15 -4.27 -18.14
CA GLU A 312 -12.92 -3.01 -18.85
C GLU A 312 -11.55 -2.42 -18.51
N LEU A 313 -11.20 -2.41 -17.21
CA LEU A 313 -9.88 -1.99 -16.74
C LEU A 313 -8.77 -2.83 -17.37
N GLY A 314 -8.93 -4.15 -17.39
CA GLY A 314 -7.99 -5.08 -17.99
C GLY A 314 -7.85 -4.87 -19.50
N GLU A 315 -8.95 -4.64 -20.20
CA GLU A 315 -8.93 -4.39 -21.64
C GLU A 315 -8.16 -3.11 -21.99
N LYS A 316 -8.34 -2.02 -21.25
CA LYS A 316 -7.57 -0.77 -21.43
C LYS A 316 -6.07 -1.03 -21.28
N LEU A 317 -5.67 -1.74 -20.24
CA LEU A 317 -4.25 -2.10 -19.99
C LEU A 317 -3.70 -3.01 -21.09
N PHE A 318 -4.41 -4.08 -21.46
CA PHE A 318 -3.97 -5.01 -22.50
C PHE A 318 -3.83 -4.36 -23.87
N ARG A 319 -4.72 -3.44 -24.22
CA ARG A 319 -4.61 -2.66 -25.47
C ARG A 319 -3.34 -1.80 -25.48
N ALA A 320 -3.02 -1.15 -24.37
CA ALA A 320 -1.78 -0.34 -24.26
C ALA A 320 -0.53 -1.21 -24.40
N ILE A 321 -0.44 -2.31 -23.66
CA ILE A 321 0.70 -3.24 -23.72
C ILE A 321 0.81 -3.89 -25.11
N GLY A 322 -0.32 -4.33 -25.69
CA GLY A 322 -0.35 -5.00 -26.99
C GLY A 322 0.08 -4.11 -28.13
N ARG A 323 -0.14 -2.79 -28.04
CA ARG A 323 0.32 -1.82 -29.04
C ARG A 323 1.83 -1.72 -29.11
N ASP A 324 2.49 -1.58 -27.98
CA ASP A 324 3.91 -1.28 -27.89
C ASP A 324 4.76 -2.49 -27.47
N CYS A 325 4.12 -3.58 -27.03
CA CYS A 325 4.75 -4.79 -26.48
C CYS A 325 5.76 -4.48 -25.35
N VAL A 326 5.52 -3.42 -24.59
CA VAL A 326 6.39 -2.93 -23.52
C VAL A 326 5.57 -2.86 -22.22
N PHE A 327 6.09 -3.47 -21.17
CA PHE A 327 5.56 -3.37 -19.83
C PHE A 327 6.49 -2.46 -19.01
N VAL A 328 5.95 -1.31 -18.55
CA VAL A 328 6.69 -0.28 -17.82
C VAL A 328 6.01 0.06 -16.51
N GLN A 329 6.68 0.80 -15.67
CA GLN A 329 6.14 1.25 -14.39
C GLN A 329 4.99 2.24 -14.58
N GLN A 330 5.11 3.18 -15.50
CA GLN A 330 4.18 4.30 -15.68
C GLN A 330 3.70 4.42 -17.14
N TYR A 331 2.49 4.95 -17.29
CA TYR A 331 1.89 5.25 -18.58
C TYR A 331 1.24 6.64 -18.56
N ASP A 332 1.36 7.36 -19.68
CA ASP A 332 0.63 8.60 -19.91
C ASP A 332 -0.89 8.35 -19.87
N PRO A 333 -1.65 9.03 -19.00
CA PRO A 333 -3.08 8.76 -18.84
C PRO A 333 -3.94 9.13 -20.05
N PHE A 334 -3.46 10.00 -20.96
CA PHE A 334 -4.20 10.46 -22.12
C PHE A 334 -3.89 9.67 -23.38
N THR A 335 -2.65 9.25 -23.56
CA THR A 335 -2.17 8.59 -24.78
C THR A 335 -1.85 7.11 -24.58
N ALA A 336 -1.76 6.65 -23.35
CA ALA A 336 -1.25 5.34 -22.95
C ALA A 336 0.21 5.10 -23.41
N ALA A 337 0.96 6.15 -23.72
CA ALA A 337 2.37 6.02 -24.05
C ALA A 337 3.15 5.51 -22.80
N PRO A 338 4.01 4.49 -22.96
CA PRO A 338 4.84 4.02 -21.87
C PRO A 338 5.87 5.08 -21.49
N SER A 339 6.10 5.28 -20.20
CA SER A 339 7.19 6.13 -19.72
C SER A 339 8.47 5.32 -19.55
N LEU A 340 9.61 6.02 -19.66
CA LEU A 340 10.93 5.39 -19.62
C LEU A 340 11.45 5.09 -18.21
N VAL A 341 10.55 5.02 -17.23
CA VAL A 341 10.95 4.63 -15.88
C VAL A 341 11.06 3.11 -15.81
N CYS A 342 12.27 2.65 -15.74
CA CYS A 342 12.79 1.27 -15.51
C CYS A 342 11.88 0.09 -15.78
#